data_dd0141c13de0099d517b4bf6576bd2d7
#
_entry.id   dd0141c13de0099d517b4bf6576bd2d7
#
_cell.length_a   1.000
_cell.length_b   1.000
_cell.length_c   1.000
_cell.angle_alpha   90.00
_cell.angle_beta   90.00
_cell.angle_gamma   90.00
#
_symmetry.space_group_name_H-M   'P 1'
#
loop_
_entity.id
_entity.type
_entity.pdbx_description
1 polymer ?
#
loop_
_entity_poly.entity_id
_entity_poly.type
_entity_poly.pdbx_seq_one_letter_code
_entity_poly.pdbx_strand_id
1 'polypeptide(L)'
;MKILICGKGGCGKSSVTALLAIELEKRGYKVIVVDNDESNFGLHSQLGMELPKDFALHFGGKRIVAEKLLESKKEEGERFSVFGEGIRASDIPENYMSKKGGISLLAIGKIRDFGEGCACPFNALSADFLRMLELRKGEFALVDTDAGIEHFGRGVEAGCDLLLIVIDPSQESIRLAEKNPVPECLCMVSLLKMNKLMNNNVIYHR
;
A
#
# COMPACT_ATOMS: atom_id res chain seq x y z
N MET A 1 8.59 -4.45 9.31
CA MET A 1 8.89 -3.24 8.52
C MET A 1 7.77 -3.01 7.53
N LYS A 2 7.23 -1.80 7.45
CA LYS A 2 6.14 -1.39 6.56
C LYS A 2 6.70 -0.55 5.42
N ILE A 3 6.45 -0.97 4.17
CA ILE A 3 6.99 -0.34 2.96
C ILE A 3 5.83 0.13 2.11
N LEU A 4 5.74 1.43 1.86
CA LEU A 4 4.78 2.03 0.93
C LEU A 4 5.38 2.05 -0.47
N ILE A 5 4.67 1.48 -1.46
CA ILE A 5 5.10 1.45 -2.86
C ILE A 5 4.23 2.41 -3.66
N CYS A 6 4.84 3.47 -4.16
CA CYS A 6 4.16 4.53 -4.90
C CYS A 6 4.87 4.86 -6.23
N GLY A 7 4.26 5.70 -7.03
CA GLY A 7 4.80 6.14 -8.33
C GLY A 7 3.70 6.42 -9.34
N LYS A 8 4.08 6.84 -10.52
CA LYS A 8 3.15 7.19 -11.62
C LYS A 8 2.28 6.00 -12.04
N GLY A 9 1.10 6.28 -12.59
CA GLY A 9 0.25 5.27 -13.23
C GLY A 9 1.00 4.51 -14.32
N GLY A 10 0.90 3.17 -14.30
CA GLY A 10 1.56 2.30 -15.28
C GLY A 10 3.07 2.10 -15.11
N CYS A 11 3.72 2.67 -14.08
CA CYS A 11 5.16 2.48 -13.87
C CYS A 11 5.55 1.09 -13.33
N GLY A 12 4.58 0.24 -12.94
CA GLY A 12 4.82 -1.12 -12.49
C GLY A 12 4.81 -1.33 -10.97
N LYS A 13 4.18 -0.45 -10.19
CA LYS A 13 4.06 -0.56 -8.73
C LYS A 13 3.60 -1.95 -8.27
N SER A 14 2.45 -2.40 -8.74
CA SER A 14 1.88 -3.70 -8.36
C SER A 14 2.79 -4.87 -8.76
N SER A 15 3.51 -4.76 -9.88
CA SER A 15 4.48 -5.78 -10.28
C SER A 15 5.70 -5.79 -9.35
N VAL A 16 6.19 -4.63 -8.95
CA VAL A 16 7.27 -4.51 -7.96
C VAL A 16 6.81 -5.04 -6.61
N THR A 17 5.60 -4.70 -6.18
CA THR A 17 4.99 -5.20 -4.94
C THR A 17 4.92 -6.72 -4.93
N ALA A 18 4.40 -7.33 -6.00
CA ALA A 18 4.27 -8.78 -6.11
C ALA A 18 5.63 -9.48 -6.12
N LEU A 19 6.59 -8.99 -6.90
CA LEU A 19 7.95 -9.55 -6.98
C LEU A 19 8.69 -9.44 -5.65
N LEU A 20 8.58 -8.30 -4.96
CA LEU A 20 9.19 -8.07 -3.66
C LEU A 20 8.57 -9.00 -2.60
N ALA A 21 7.24 -9.18 -2.61
CA ALA A 21 6.56 -10.11 -1.71
C ALA A 21 7.06 -11.55 -1.90
N ILE A 22 7.15 -12.01 -3.15
CA ILE A 22 7.65 -13.34 -3.49
C ILE A 22 9.11 -13.52 -3.07
N GLU A 23 9.96 -12.52 -3.30
CA GLU A 23 11.37 -12.60 -2.94
C GLU A 23 11.60 -12.59 -1.42
N LEU A 24 10.83 -11.79 -0.67
CA LEU A 24 10.89 -11.79 0.79
C LEU A 24 10.40 -13.14 1.36
N GLU A 25 9.33 -13.70 0.82
CA GLU A 25 8.82 -15.01 1.23
C GLU A 25 9.85 -16.12 0.98
N LYS A 26 10.51 -16.15 -0.19
CA LYS A 26 11.61 -17.09 -0.47
C LYS A 26 12.77 -17.01 0.52
N ARG A 27 12.99 -15.83 1.09
CA ARG A 27 14.00 -15.60 2.15
C ARG A 27 13.50 -15.96 3.55
N GLY A 28 12.30 -16.52 3.68
CA GLY A 28 11.71 -16.98 4.92
C GLY A 28 11.00 -15.91 5.75
N TYR A 29 10.76 -14.73 5.18
CA TYR A 29 9.95 -13.69 5.82
C TYR A 29 8.46 -13.94 5.63
N LYS A 30 7.65 -13.45 6.59
CA LYS A 30 6.19 -13.36 6.43
C LYS A 30 5.84 -12.00 5.86
N VAL A 31 4.99 -11.99 4.84
CA VAL A 31 4.65 -10.77 4.12
C VAL A 31 3.14 -10.57 4.12
N ILE A 32 2.67 -9.42 4.61
CA ILE A 32 1.32 -8.95 4.35
C ILE A 32 1.37 -7.95 3.21
N VAL A 33 0.68 -8.22 2.12
CA VAL A 33 0.49 -7.31 0.99
C VAL A 33 -0.84 -6.60 1.20
N VAL A 34 -0.80 -5.29 1.27
CA VAL A 34 -1.97 -4.42 1.43
C VAL A 34 -2.26 -3.77 0.08
N ASP A 35 -3.32 -4.21 -0.58
CA ASP A 35 -3.80 -3.63 -1.83
C ASP A 35 -4.66 -2.41 -1.53
N ASN A 36 -4.07 -1.23 -1.69
CA ASN A 36 -4.71 0.06 -1.50
C ASN A 36 -5.00 0.79 -2.82
N ASP A 37 -4.85 0.13 -3.97
CA ASP A 37 -5.28 0.64 -5.27
C ASP A 37 -6.73 0.20 -5.53
N GLU A 38 -7.68 1.10 -5.33
CA GLU A 38 -9.11 0.83 -5.49
C GLU A 38 -9.52 0.54 -6.93
N SER A 39 -8.69 0.92 -7.90
CA SER A 39 -8.96 0.80 -9.34
C SER A 39 -8.32 -0.42 -10.00
N ASN A 40 -7.25 -0.96 -9.41
CA ASN A 40 -6.50 -2.07 -9.95
C ASN A 40 -6.96 -3.42 -9.37
N PHE A 41 -7.36 -4.34 -10.24
CA PHE A 41 -7.79 -5.70 -9.89
C PHE A 41 -6.73 -6.76 -10.25
N GLY A 42 -5.48 -6.39 -10.54
CA GLY A 42 -4.45 -7.28 -11.06
C GLY A 42 -3.47 -7.86 -10.03
N LEU A 43 -3.31 -7.24 -8.86
CA LEU A 43 -2.29 -7.62 -7.89
C LEU A 43 -2.45 -9.05 -7.37
N HIS A 44 -3.67 -9.48 -7.04
CA HIS A 44 -3.96 -10.84 -6.59
C HIS A 44 -3.55 -11.91 -7.61
N SER A 45 -3.77 -11.63 -8.91
CA SER A 45 -3.40 -12.54 -10.00
C SER A 45 -1.88 -12.65 -10.16
N GLN A 46 -1.15 -11.55 -9.98
CA GLN A 46 0.33 -11.55 -10.01
C GLN A 46 0.94 -12.35 -8.86
N LEU A 47 0.25 -12.41 -7.71
CA LEU A 47 0.62 -13.25 -6.57
C LEU A 47 0.15 -14.70 -6.76
N GLY A 48 -0.68 -14.98 -7.77
CA GLY A 48 -1.31 -16.28 -7.98
C GLY A 48 -2.25 -16.65 -6.82
N MET A 49 -3.04 -15.68 -6.36
CA MET A 49 -3.97 -15.77 -5.23
C MET A 49 -5.36 -15.34 -5.68
N GLU A 50 -6.38 -15.69 -4.92
CA GLU A 50 -7.71 -15.15 -5.10
C GLU A 50 -7.82 -13.75 -4.51
N LEU A 51 -8.69 -12.91 -5.10
CA LEU A 51 -9.00 -11.61 -4.55
C LEU A 51 -9.83 -11.79 -3.28
N PRO A 52 -9.37 -11.33 -2.10
CA PRO A 52 -10.16 -11.39 -0.87
C PRO A 52 -11.33 -10.41 -0.92
N LYS A 53 -12.28 -10.56 0.00
CA LYS A 53 -13.33 -9.55 0.19
C LYS A 53 -12.72 -8.23 0.64
N ASP A 54 -13.33 -7.12 0.22
CA ASP A 54 -12.90 -5.78 0.62
C ASP A 54 -12.96 -5.62 2.14
N PHE A 55 -11.86 -5.26 2.76
CA PHE A 55 -11.75 -5.16 4.22
C PHE A 55 -12.65 -4.06 4.79
N ALA A 56 -12.93 -3.01 4.03
CA ALA A 56 -13.90 -1.99 4.39
C ALA A 56 -15.30 -2.56 4.69
N LEU A 57 -15.67 -3.70 4.11
CA LEU A 57 -16.96 -4.36 4.38
C LEU A 57 -17.05 -4.89 5.82
N HIS A 58 -15.92 -5.24 6.45
CA HIS A 58 -15.88 -5.64 7.85
C HIS A 58 -16.37 -4.52 8.79
N PHE A 59 -16.19 -3.28 8.39
CA PHE A 59 -16.60 -2.09 9.13
C PHE A 59 -17.96 -1.53 8.68
N GLY A 60 -18.71 -2.25 7.84
CA GLY A 60 -20.00 -1.83 7.29
C GLY A 60 -19.92 -1.14 5.94
N GLY A 61 -18.75 -1.20 5.27
CA GLY A 61 -18.54 -0.66 3.94
C GLY A 61 -18.16 0.82 3.93
N LYS A 62 -17.94 1.35 2.73
CA LYS A 62 -17.38 2.68 2.46
C LYS A 62 -18.10 3.81 3.21
N ARG A 63 -19.45 3.79 3.22
CA ARG A 63 -20.25 4.83 3.87
C ARG A 63 -20.06 4.86 5.37
N ILE A 64 -20.12 3.71 6.01
CA ILE A 64 -19.97 3.60 7.48
C ILE A 64 -18.54 3.94 7.90
N VAL A 65 -17.55 3.52 7.12
CA VAL A 65 -16.15 3.92 7.34
C VAL A 65 -16.01 5.44 7.28
N ALA A 66 -16.63 6.10 6.27
CA ALA A 66 -16.60 7.56 6.16
C ALA A 66 -17.25 8.26 7.36
N GLU A 67 -18.41 7.78 7.81
CA GLU A 67 -19.14 8.32 8.96
C GLU A 67 -18.29 8.22 10.25
N LYS A 68 -17.74 7.04 10.55
CA LYS A 68 -16.87 6.80 11.72
C LYS A 68 -15.62 7.68 11.71
N LEU A 69 -14.97 7.83 10.56
CA LEU A 69 -13.77 8.65 10.43
C LEU A 69 -14.05 10.17 10.49
N LEU A 70 -15.25 10.59 10.13
CA LEU A 70 -15.69 11.99 10.31
C LEU A 70 -16.03 12.29 11.78
N GLU A 71 -16.64 11.35 12.48
CA GLU A 71 -16.93 11.47 13.91
C GLU A 71 -15.64 11.57 14.72
N SER A 72 -14.62 10.76 14.40
CA SER A 72 -13.32 10.75 15.07
C SER A 72 -12.54 12.07 14.95
N LYS A 73 -12.83 12.90 13.95
CA LYS A 73 -12.19 14.22 13.78
C LYS A 73 -12.82 15.32 14.62
N LYS A 74 -13.98 15.10 15.22
CA LYS A 74 -14.71 16.10 16.01
C LYS A 74 -14.29 16.13 17.48
N GLU A 75 -13.67 15.08 17.98
CA GLU A 75 -13.16 15.03 19.35
C GLU A 75 -11.73 15.58 19.40
N GLU A 76 -11.57 16.75 20.02
CA GLU A 76 -10.25 17.40 20.21
C GLU A 76 -9.38 16.55 21.16
N GLY A 77 -8.28 15.99 20.66
CA GLY A 77 -7.18 15.46 21.48
C GLY A 77 -6.72 14.04 21.21
N GLU A 78 -7.57 13.09 20.90
CA GLU A 78 -7.14 11.72 20.57
C GLU A 78 -7.61 11.30 19.18
N ARG A 79 -6.69 10.83 18.34
CA ARG A 79 -7.05 10.24 17.06
C ARG A 79 -7.69 8.88 17.34
N PHE A 80 -9.00 8.83 17.29
CA PHE A 80 -9.74 7.57 17.34
C PHE A 80 -9.28 6.64 16.20
N SER A 81 -9.08 5.37 16.53
CA SER A 81 -8.81 4.31 15.57
C SER A 81 -9.96 3.33 15.55
N VAL A 82 -10.37 2.89 14.35
CA VAL A 82 -11.34 1.79 14.21
C VAL A 82 -10.76 0.44 14.65
N PHE A 83 -9.44 0.37 14.85
CA PHE A 83 -8.70 -0.83 15.26
C PHE A 83 -8.35 -0.85 16.76
N GLY A 84 -8.83 0.13 17.55
CA GLY A 84 -8.51 0.23 18.97
C GLY A 84 -7.03 0.47 19.26
N GLU A 85 -6.41 -0.35 20.12
CA GLU A 85 -5.01 -0.18 20.54
C GLU A 85 -4.00 -0.79 19.58
N GLY A 86 -4.43 -1.65 18.64
CA GLY A 86 -3.57 -2.27 17.64
C GLY A 86 -4.27 -3.41 16.90
N ILE A 87 -3.69 -3.84 15.79
CA ILE A 87 -4.17 -4.97 15.01
C ILE A 87 -2.99 -5.76 14.45
N ARG A 88 -3.11 -7.08 14.40
CA ARG A 88 -2.15 -7.98 13.76
C ARG A 88 -2.79 -8.67 12.56
N ALA A 89 -1.96 -9.19 11.67
CA ALA A 89 -2.45 -9.99 10.54
C ALA A 89 -3.30 -11.20 11.00
N SER A 90 -3.03 -11.75 12.19
CA SER A 90 -3.80 -12.85 12.79
C SER A 90 -5.21 -12.47 13.22
N ASP A 91 -5.45 -11.19 13.46
CA ASP A 91 -6.72 -10.68 13.99
C ASP A 91 -7.70 -10.34 12.86
N ILE A 92 -7.22 -10.37 11.61
CA ILE A 92 -8.04 -10.12 10.42
C ILE A 92 -8.83 -11.41 10.09
N PRO A 93 -10.16 -11.33 9.98
CA PRO A 93 -10.98 -12.50 9.64
C PRO A 93 -10.59 -13.10 8.28
N GLU A 94 -10.61 -14.43 8.19
CA GLU A 94 -10.08 -15.19 7.03
C GLU A 94 -10.71 -14.81 5.68
N ASN A 95 -11.99 -14.43 5.67
CA ASN A 95 -12.70 -14.03 4.45
C ASN A 95 -12.23 -12.69 3.87
N TYR A 96 -11.46 -11.90 4.63
CA TYR A 96 -10.86 -10.63 4.18
C TYR A 96 -9.38 -10.75 3.86
N MET A 97 -8.82 -11.97 3.94
CA MET A 97 -7.41 -12.21 3.68
C MET A 97 -7.21 -13.49 2.87
N SER A 98 -6.59 -13.38 1.71
CA SER A 98 -6.10 -14.54 0.96
C SER A 98 -4.69 -14.88 1.43
N LYS A 99 -4.35 -16.18 1.48
CA LYS A 99 -3.04 -16.65 1.95
C LYS A 99 -2.44 -17.66 0.98
N LYS A 100 -1.13 -17.56 0.75
CA LYS A 100 -0.34 -18.50 -0.03
C LYS A 100 1.09 -18.54 0.48
N GLY A 101 1.55 -19.68 1.00
CA GLY A 101 2.85 -19.76 1.66
C GLY A 101 2.97 -18.76 2.81
N GLY A 102 4.04 -17.99 2.81
CA GLY A 102 4.28 -16.90 3.77
C GLY A 102 3.65 -15.57 3.40
N ILE A 103 2.90 -15.48 2.29
CA ILE A 103 2.27 -14.24 1.81
C ILE A 103 0.80 -14.22 2.19
N SER A 104 0.36 -13.09 2.73
CA SER A 104 -1.05 -12.77 3.00
C SER A 104 -1.44 -11.53 2.20
N LEU A 105 -2.58 -11.54 1.52
CA LEU A 105 -3.11 -10.42 0.74
C LEU A 105 -4.37 -9.88 1.39
N LEU A 106 -4.39 -8.58 1.65
CA LEU A 106 -5.52 -7.80 2.15
C LEU A 106 -5.89 -6.76 1.11
N ALA A 107 -7.15 -6.70 0.67
CA ALA A 107 -7.66 -5.60 -0.15
C ALA A 107 -8.45 -4.63 0.74
N ILE A 108 -8.05 -3.35 0.79
CA ILE A 108 -8.71 -2.34 1.63
C ILE A 108 -10.13 -2.08 1.14
N GLY A 109 -10.28 -1.83 -0.16
CA GLY A 109 -11.57 -1.65 -0.81
C GLY A 109 -11.41 -1.37 -2.28
N LYS A 110 -12.39 -1.79 -3.08
CA LYS A 110 -12.39 -1.63 -4.53
C LYS A 110 -13.59 -0.81 -4.98
N ILE A 111 -13.37 0.07 -5.95
CA ILE A 111 -14.44 0.79 -6.64
C ILE A 111 -14.87 -0.08 -7.82
N ARG A 112 -16.13 -0.54 -7.82
CA ARG A 112 -16.65 -1.48 -8.82
C ARG A 112 -17.64 -0.82 -9.77
N ASP A 113 -18.36 0.17 -9.27
CA ASP A 113 -19.45 0.79 -9.99
C ASP A 113 -19.22 2.29 -10.26
N PHE A 114 -19.70 2.74 -11.41
CA PHE A 114 -19.68 4.14 -11.76
C PHE A 114 -20.58 4.94 -10.80
N GLY A 115 -20.02 5.98 -10.16
CA GLY A 115 -20.78 6.80 -9.21
C GLY A 115 -20.59 6.46 -7.73
N GLU A 116 -19.77 5.47 -7.37
CA GLU A 116 -19.43 5.15 -5.97
C GLU A 116 -18.70 6.28 -5.22
N GLY A 117 -18.34 7.35 -5.92
CA GLY A 117 -17.67 8.51 -5.35
C GLY A 117 -16.18 8.28 -5.05
N CYS A 118 -15.59 9.19 -4.28
CA CYS A 118 -14.14 9.23 -4.06
C CYS A 118 -13.64 8.07 -3.17
N ALA A 119 -12.39 7.65 -3.38
CA ALA A 119 -11.68 6.64 -2.58
C ALA A 119 -11.24 7.13 -1.19
N CYS A 120 -11.51 8.37 -0.83
CA CYS A 120 -11.04 8.98 0.41
C CYS A 120 -11.29 8.14 1.68
N PRO A 121 -12.45 7.45 1.84
CA PRO A 121 -12.67 6.60 3.01
C PRO A 121 -11.75 5.37 3.04
N PHE A 122 -11.44 4.78 1.88
CA PHE A 122 -10.51 3.65 1.79
C PHE A 122 -9.09 4.06 2.15
N ASN A 123 -8.63 5.21 1.65
CA ASN A 123 -7.31 5.75 2.00
C ASN A 123 -7.21 6.08 3.49
N ALA A 124 -8.27 6.63 4.09
CA ALA A 124 -8.29 6.92 5.52
C ALA A 124 -8.31 5.63 6.37
N LEU A 125 -9.05 4.60 5.95
CA LEU A 125 -9.03 3.29 6.59
C LEU A 125 -7.64 2.64 6.47
N SER A 126 -7.00 2.74 5.30
CA SER A 126 -5.65 2.23 5.08
C SER A 126 -4.62 2.94 5.97
N ALA A 127 -4.70 4.26 6.06
CA ALA A 127 -3.81 5.04 6.93
C ALA A 127 -3.95 4.65 8.39
N ASP A 128 -5.19 4.47 8.88
CA ASP A 128 -5.47 4.02 10.23
C ASP A 128 -4.98 2.58 10.45
N PHE A 129 -5.27 1.66 9.52
CA PHE A 129 -4.78 0.29 9.55
C PHE A 129 -3.26 0.22 9.65
N LEU A 130 -2.53 0.94 8.78
CA LEU A 130 -1.08 0.91 8.75
C LEU A 130 -0.46 1.51 10.01
N ARG A 131 -1.07 2.52 10.58
CA ARG A 131 -0.66 3.10 11.85
C ARG A 131 -0.78 2.08 12.99
N MET A 132 -1.88 1.33 13.02
CA MET A 132 -2.21 0.38 14.09
C MET A 132 -1.68 -1.04 13.85
N LEU A 133 -1.22 -1.35 12.63
CA LEU A 133 -0.68 -2.67 12.30
C LEU A 133 0.60 -2.95 13.08
N GLU A 134 0.58 -3.98 13.90
CA GLU A 134 1.75 -4.49 14.61
C GLU A 134 2.43 -5.60 13.80
N LEU A 135 3.70 -5.42 13.53
CA LEU A 135 4.55 -6.42 12.88
C LEU A 135 5.59 -6.98 13.85
N ARG A 136 5.77 -8.29 13.83
CA ARG A 136 6.84 -8.97 14.57
C ARG A 136 8.15 -8.93 13.80
N LYS A 137 9.24 -9.29 14.46
CA LYS A 137 10.54 -9.50 13.80
C LYS A 137 10.40 -10.58 12.72
N GLY A 138 10.85 -10.26 11.50
CA GLY A 138 10.72 -11.15 10.35
C GLY A 138 9.40 -11.02 9.59
N GLU A 139 8.57 -10.01 9.92
CA GLU A 139 7.35 -9.68 9.19
C GLU A 139 7.51 -8.37 8.42
N PHE A 140 6.95 -8.34 7.21
CA PHE A 140 6.90 -7.17 6.34
C PHE A 140 5.46 -6.85 5.95
N ALA A 141 5.14 -5.57 5.83
CA ALA A 141 3.94 -5.10 5.14
C ALA A 141 4.35 -4.33 3.90
N LEU A 142 3.83 -4.73 2.74
CA LEU A 142 4.02 -4.07 1.45
C LEU A 142 2.70 -3.45 1.04
N VAL A 143 2.68 -2.14 0.83
CA VAL A 143 1.46 -1.39 0.52
C VAL A 143 1.50 -0.96 -0.93
N ASP A 144 0.66 -1.56 -1.77
CA ASP A 144 0.48 -1.15 -3.17
C ASP A 144 -0.54 -0.01 -3.25
N THR A 145 -0.18 1.08 -3.90
CA THR A 145 -1.02 2.28 -3.97
C THR A 145 -1.51 2.55 -5.39
N ASP A 146 -2.59 3.32 -5.51
CA ASP A 146 -3.06 3.86 -6.78
C ASP A 146 -2.02 4.79 -7.45
N ALA A 147 -2.36 5.37 -8.58
CA ALA A 147 -1.46 6.23 -9.32
C ALA A 147 -1.25 7.57 -8.62
N GLY A 148 0.02 7.99 -8.53
CA GLY A 148 0.40 9.32 -8.02
C GLY A 148 1.14 9.28 -6.69
N ILE A 149 1.41 10.48 -6.19
CA ILE A 149 2.05 10.75 -4.89
C ILE A 149 1.07 11.47 -3.95
N GLU A 150 -0.18 11.54 -4.34
CA GLU A 150 -1.24 12.26 -3.60
C GLU A 150 -1.52 11.60 -2.25
N HIS A 151 -1.04 10.37 -2.05
CA HIS A 151 -1.02 9.67 -0.76
C HIS A 151 -0.23 10.42 0.31
N PHE A 152 0.82 11.17 -0.06
CA PHE A 152 1.59 12.02 0.86
C PHE A 152 0.75 13.11 1.53
N GLY A 153 -0.35 13.51 0.94
CA GLY A 153 -1.28 14.45 1.57
C GLY A 153 -2.41 13.77 2.36
N ARG A 154 -2.49 12.43 2.31
CA ARG A 154 -3.59 11.65 2.90
C ARG A 154 -3.19 10.87 4.15
N GLY A 155 -1.90 10.90 4.53
CA GLY A 155 -1.37 10.33 5.77
C GLY A 155 -1.13 8.83 5.77
N VAL A 156 -1.22 8.16 4.61
CA VAL A 156 -0.92 6.72 4.48
C VAL A 156 0.55 6.44 4.76
N GLU A 157 1.42 7.36 4.32
CA GLU A 157 2.86 7.31 4.55
C GLU A 157 3.26 7.38 6.02
N ALA A 158 2.48 8.07 6.85
CA ALA A 158 2.79 8.25 8.28
C ALA A 158 2.78 6.93 9.08
N GLY A 159 2.16 5.88 8.53
CA GLY A 159 2.15 4.54 9.11
C GLY A 159 3.26 3.62 8.58
N CYS A 160 4.15 4.09 7.70
CA CYS A 160 5.16 3.29 7.02
C CYS A 160 6.58 3.64 7.45
N ASP A 161 7.46 2.64 7.45
CA ASP A 161 8.87 2.78 7.84
C ASP A 161 9.75 3.17 6.64
N LEU A 162 9.31 2.83 5.41
CA LEU A 162 10.05 3.07 4.18
C LEU A 162 9.09 3.43 3.04
N LEU A 163 9.52 4.38 2.23
CA LEU A 163 8.87 4.74 0.98
C LEU A 163 9.68 4.23 -0.21
N LEU A 164 9.06 3.43 -1.08
CA LEU A 164 9.64 2.94 -2.32
C LEU A 164 8.95 3.62 -3.50
N ILE A 165 9.66 4.52 -4.20
CA ILE A 165 9.14 5.17 -5.39
C ILE A 165 9.56 4.37 -6.63
N VAL A 166 8.58 3.87 -7.38
CA VAL A 166 8.81 3.18 -8.65
C VAL A 166 8.81 4.23 -9.77
N ILE A 167 9.94 4.34 -10.46
CA ILE A 167 10.17 5.33 -11.51
C ILE A 167 10.32 4.62 -12.85
N ASP A 168 9.58 5.05 -13.86
CA ASP A 168 9.85 4.71 -15.26
C ASP A 168 10.76 5.78 -15.91
N PRO A 169 11.38 5.54 -17.08
CA PRO A 169 12.28 6.50 -17.71
C PRO A 169 11.55 7.68 -18.38
N SER A 170 10.39 8.08 -17.90
CA SER A 170 9.69 9.28 -18.34
C SER A 170 10.13 10.49 -17.50
N GLN A 171 10.20 11.67 -18.13
CA GLN A 171 10.54 12.91 -17.43
C GLN A 171 9.55 13.23 -16.28
N GLU A 172 8.30 12.84 -16.44
CA GLU A 172 7.27 13.06 -15.44
C GLU A 172 7.52 12.21 -14.19
N SER A 173 7.88 10.94 -14.36
CA SER A 173 8.22 10.03 -13.26
C SER A 173 9.46 10.50 -12.50
N ILE A 174 10.47 10.99 -13.21
CA ILE A 174 11.70 11.53 -12.61
C ILE A 174 11.38 12.80 -11.82
N ARG A 175 10.64 13.75 -12.39
CA ARG A 175 10.22 14.98 -11.70
C ARG A 175 9.38 14.70 -10.47
N LEU A 176 8.58 13.62 -10.50
CA LEU A 176 7.78 13.19 -9.38
C LEU A 176 8.69 12.78 -8.20
N ALA A 177 9.75 12.03 -8.45
CA ALA A 177 10.71 11.62 -7.43
C ALA A 177 11.52 12.82 -6.88
N GLU A 178 11.93 13.75 -7.75
CA GLU A 178 12.69 14.95 -7.36
C GLU A 178 11.89 15.90 -6.45
N LYS A 179 10.59 16.03 -6.69
CA LYS A 179 9.71 16.93 -5.92
C LYS A 179 9.42 16.43 -4.49
N ASN A 180 9.76 15.20 -4.18
CA ASN A 180 9.48 14.59 -2.88
C ASN A 180 10.75 14.05 -2.25
N PRO A 181 11.66 14.92 -1.78
CA PRO A 181 12.82 14.52 -1.02
C PRO A 181 12.37 14.07 0.38
N VAL A 182 11.91 12.81 0.50
CA VAL A 182 11.64 12.21 1.81
C VAL A 182 12.94 11.58 2.29
N PRO A 183 13.41 11.87 3.52
CA PRO A 183 14.70 11.41 4.04
C PRO A 183 14.87 9.88 4.02
N GLU A 184 13.78 9.13 4.03
CA GLU A 184 13.75 7.67 4.07
C GLU A 184 13.18 7.09 2.76
N CYS A 185 13.47 7.71 1.62
CA CYS A 185 12.96 7.30 0.31
C CYS A 185 13.99 6.47 -0.46
N LEU A 186 13.63 5.26 -0.85
CA LEU A 186 14.37 4.45 -1.80
C LEU A 186 13.73 4.57 -3.19
N CYS A 187 14.44 5.17 -4.14
CA CYS A 187 13.97 5.26 -5.52
C CYS A 187 14.40 4.02 -6.32
N MET A 188 13.45 3.32 -6.93
CA MET A 188 13.71 2.20 -7.86
C MET A 188 13.27 2.55 -9.27
N VAL A 189 14.14 2.31 -10.23
CA VAL A 189 13.78 2.40 -11.67
C VAL A 189 13.10 1.10 -12.08
N SER A 190 11.93 1.16 -12.70
CA SER A 190 11.21 -0.01 -13.19
C SER A 190 12.03 -0.78 -14.22
N LEU A 191 12.20 -2.07 -13.97
CA LEU A 191 13.03 -3.02 -14.74
C LEU A 191 12.61 -3.21 -16.22
N LEU A 192 11.45 -2.75 -16.63
CA LEU A 192 10.89 -3.01 -17.96
C LEU A 192 11.64 -2.33 -19.13
N LYS A 193 12.61 -1.44 -18.85
CA LYS A 193 13.47 -0.80 -19.87
C LYS A 193 14.96 -0.75 -19.51
N MET A 194 15.44 -1.56 -18.60
CA MET A 194 16.83 -1.53 -18.10
C MET A 194 17.90 -1.86 -19.15
N ASN A 195 17.59 -2.46 -20.30
CA ASN A 195 18.59 -2.75 -21.32
C ASN A 195 19.26 -1.52 -21.96
N LYS A 196 18.81 -0.30 -21.64
CA LYS A 196 19.35 0.94 -22.21
C LYS A 196 20.02 1.89 -21.21
N LEU A 197 19.89 1.65 -19.90
CA LEU A 197 20.34 2.60 -18.84
C LEU A 197 21.43 2.03 -17.90
N MET A 198 21.95 0.82 -18.16
CA MET A 198 22.99 0.20 -17.32
C MET A 198 24.34 0.93 -17.32
N ASN A 199 24.48 2.06 -18.01
CA ASN A 199 25.76 2.76 -18.10
C ASN A 199 25.91 4.02 -17.26
N ASN A 200 24.89 4.55 -16.59
CA ASN A 200 25.12 5.73 -15.72
C ASN A 200 24.06 5.87 -14.61
N ASN A 201 24.55 5.85 -13.39
CA ASN A 201 24.05 6.49 -12.16
C ASN A 201 22.77 5.92 -11.53
N VAL A 202 22.94 4.90 -10.72
CA VAL A 202 22.04 4.65 -9.59
C VAL A 202 22.41 5.64 -8.49
N ILE A 203 21.57 6.61 -8.22
CA ILE A 203 21.76 7.56 -7.11
C ILE A 203 21.19 6.89 -5.85
N TYR A 204 22.08 6.39 -5.00
CA TYR A 204 21.75 6.03 -3.63
C TYR A 204 21.95 7.30 -2.78
N HIS A 205 20.88 7.85 -2.23
CA HIS A 205 21.00 8.74 -1.08
C HIS A 205 20.91 7.90 0.19
N ARG A 206 22.00 7.96 0.98
CA ARG A 206 22.03 7.48 2.37
C ARG A 206 21.41 8.51 3.30
#